data_0d6e1a1700e1d90fb2c345016acc8ff1
#
_entry.id   0d6e1a1700e1d90fb2c345016acc8ff1
#
_cell.length_a   1.000
_cell.length_b   1.000
_cell.length_c   1.000
_cell.angle_alpha   90.00
_cell.angle_beta   90.00
_cell.angle_gamma   90.00
#
_symmetry.space_group_name_H-M   'P 1'
#
loop_
_entity.id
_entity.type
_entity.pdbx_description
1 polymer ?
#
loop_
_entity_poly.entity_id
_entity_poly.type
_entity_poly.pdbx_seq_one_letter_code
_entity_poly.pdbx_strand_id
1 'polypeptide(L)'
;MFELEQVCNENMSHYSEYEKAFDTDLKQYQSRIYPSENAGILRWYHIKADKKYIGAIWLEKNANDDFAVLGVFIADELYRNKGIGKATIEQIIKTDFQYMHTNKILLRVREENERAIRCYKSVDFKKNRKYRKGNFNVIEMIYEA
;
A
#
# COMPACT_ATOMS: atom_id res chain seq x y z
N MET A 1 -9.76 -8.36 -14.68
CA MET A 1 -10.39 -7.28 -13.90
C MET A 1 -10.11 -7.48 -12.42
N PHE A 2 -9.83 -6.43 -11.71
CA PHE A 2 -9.58 -6.48 -10.27
C PHE A 2 -10.63 -5.67 -9.51
N GLU A 3 -10.74 -5.92 -8.20
CA GLU A 3 -11.55 -5.11 -7.30
C GLU A 3 -10.84 -4.95 -5.95
N LEU A 4 -11.14 -3.87 -5.25
CA LEU A 4 -10.66 -3.63 -3.90
C LEU A 4 -11.79 -3.91 -2.91
N GLU A 5 -11.48 -4.74 -1.90
CA GLU A 5 -12.40 -5.07 -0.84
C GLU A 5 -11.82 -4.57 0.48
N GLN A 6 -12.52 -3.64 1.13
CA GLN A 6 -12.02 -3.06 2.37
C GLN A 6 -11.87 -4.14 3.44
N VAL A 7 -10.73 -4.15 4.14
CA VAL A 7 -10.48 -5.10 5.21
C VAL A 7 -11.34 -4.75 6.41
N CYS A 8 -12.03 -5.76 6.95
CA CYS A 8 -12.87 -5.65 8.14
C CYS A 8 -12.81 -6.98 8.89
N ASN A 9 -13.47 -7.07 10.04
CA ASN A 9 -13.44 -8.30 10.83
C ASN A 9 -13.96 -9.53 10.09
N GLU A 10 -14.96 -9.34 9.22
CA GLU A 10 -15.59 -10.45 8.50
C GLU A 10 -14.69 -11.04 7.41
N ASN A 11 -13.80 -10.24 6.81
CA ASN A 11 -12.97 -10.70 5.70
C ASN A 11 -11.48 -10.73 6.02
N MET A 12 -11.08 -10.41 7.24
CA MET A 12 -9.66 -10.35 7.62
C MET A 12 -8.95 -11.69 7.44
N SER A 13 -9.67 -12.80 7.60
CA SER A 13 -9.10 -14.14 7.42
C SER A 13 -8.56 -14.40 6.02
N HIS A 14 -9.04 -13.68 5.01
CA HIS A 14 -8.55 -13.83 3.64
C HIS A 14 -7.10 -13.36 3.46
N TYR A 15 -6.55 -12.66 4.44
CA TYR A 15 -5.14 -12.33 4.46
C TYR A 15 -4.26 -13.60 4.36
N SER A 16 -4.70 -14.71 4.93
CA SER A 16 -3.95 -15.96 4.90
C SER A 16 -3.71 -16.48 3.47
N GLU A 17 -4.50 -16.04 2.49
CA GLU A 17 -4.35 -16.47 1.10
C GLU A 17 -3.14 -15.83 0.41
N TYR A 18 -2.59 -14.75 0.95
CA TYR A 18 -1.43 -14.07 0.38
C TYR A 18 -0.36 -13.67 1.39
N GLU A 19 -0.53 -14.02 2.67
CA GLU A 19 0.37 -13.57 3.74
C GLU A 19 1.81 -14.04 3.57
N LYS A 20 2.02 -15.20 2.91
CA LYS A 20 3.36 -15.79 2.73
C LYS A 20 4.30 -14.90 1.92
N ALA A 21 3.76 -14.04 1.09
CA ALA A 21 4.55 -13.12 0.28
C ALA A 21 4.86 -11.81 0.99
N PHE A 22 4.30 -11.62 2.18
CA PHE A 22 4.41 -10.38 2.91
C PHE A 22 4.83 -10.66 4.35
N ASP A 23 6.03 -10.21 4.71
CA ASP A 23 6.62 -10.44 6.03
C ASP A 23 6.09 -9.44 7.06
N THR A 24 4.77 -9.36 7.18
CA THR A 24 4.11 -8.48 8.14
C THR A 24 2.91 -9.19 8.76
N ASP A 25 2.83 -9.14 10.08
CA ASP A 25 1.68 -9.68 10.79
C ASP A 25 0.50 -8.71 10.70
N LEU A 26 -0.59 -9.16 10.09
CA LEU A 26 -1.81 -8.35 9.98
C LEU A 26 -2.32 -7.90 11.36
N LYS A 27 -2.09 -8.69 12.39
CA LYS A 27 -2.50 -8.33 13.75
C LYS A 27 -1.90 -7.03 14.24
N GLN A 28 -0.72 -6.65 13.74
CA GLN A 28 -0.09 -5.38 14.07
C GLN A 28 -0.96 -4.19 13.67
N TYR A 29 -1.79 -4.39 12.65
CA TYR A 29 -2.62 -3.34 12.07
C TYR A 29 -4.09 -3.43 12.50
N GLN A 30 -4.46 -4.49 13.19
CA GLN A 30 -5.86 -4.71 13.56
C GLN A 30 -6.44 -3.54 14.37
N SER A 31 -5.66 -3.02 15.32
CA SER A 31 -6.07 -1.85 16.12
C SER A 31 -6.18 -0.57 15.29
N ARG A 32 -5.54 -0.54 14.12
CA ARG A 32 -5.51 0.63 13.23
C ARG A 32 -6.63 0.60 12.19
N ILE A 33 -7.22 -0.58 11.93
CA ILE A 33 -8.41 -0.69 11.08
C ILE A 33 -9.59 0.05 11.73
N TYR A 34 -9.62 0.03 13.06
CA TYR A 34 -10.60 0.77 13.86
C TYR A 34 -9.84 1.70 14.81
N PRO A 35 -9.20 2.77 14.30
CA PRO A 35 -8.34 3.60 15.13
C PRO A 35 -9.10 4.39 16.18
N SER A 36 -8.47 4.56 17.32
CA SER A 36 -8.90 5.56 18.30
C SER A 36 -8.54 6.96 17.78
N GLU A 37 -9.02 8.01 18.42
CA GLU A 37 -8.78 9.40 18.01
C GLU A 37 -7.30 9.72 17.81
N ASN A 38 -6.40 9.07 18.55
CA ASN A 38 -4.96 9.35 18.50
C ASN A 38 -4.17 8.43 17.57
N ALA A 39 -4.80 7.43 17.00
CA ALA A 39 -4.11 6.41 16.21
C ALA A 39 -3.91 6.76 14.73
N GLY A 40 -4.54 7.84 14.26
CA GLY A 40 -4.48 8.21 12.84
C GLY A 40 -5.51 7.45 12.00
N ILE A 41 -5.27 7.41 10.70
CA ILE A 41 -6.21 6.82 9.73
C ILE A 41 -5.51 5.71 8.98
N LEU A 42 -6.19 4.57 8.84
CA LEU A 42 -5.74 3.45 8.01
C LEU A 42 -6.87 3.03 7.07
N ARG A 43 -6.57 3.00 5.78
CA ARG A 43 -7.46 2.47 4.75
C ARG A 43 -6.76 1.27 4.12
N TRP A 44 -7.25 0.07 4.44
CA TRP A 44 -6.64 -1.18 3.98
C TRP A 44 -7.64 -1.96 3.13
N TYR A 45 -7.17 -2.44 1.96
CA TYR A 45 -7.98 -3.20 1.03
C TYR A 45 -7.27 -4.49 0.62
N HIS A 46 -8.02 -5.59 0.57
CA HIS A 46 -7.60 -6.76 -0.18
C HIS A 46 -7.73 -6.44 -1.66
N ILE A 47 -6.77 -6.91 -2.45
CA ILE A 47 -6.88 -6.86 -3.92
C ILE A 47 -7.38 -8.22 -4.37
N LYS A 48 -8.51 -8.23 -5.07
CA LYS A 48 -9.12 -9.45 -5.63
C LYS A 48 -9.04 -9.38 -7.14
N ALA A 49 -8.72 -10.49 -7.77
CA ALA A 49 -8.76 -10.66 -9.21
C ALA A 49 -9.24 -12.07 -9.51
N ASP A 50 -10.16 -12.22 -10.46
CA ASP A 50 -10.75 -13.51 -10.83
C ASP A 50 -11.25 -14.30 -9.61
N LYS A 51 -11.87 -13.59 -8.65
CA LYS A 51 -12.42 -14.15 -7.42
C LYS A 51 -11.37 -14.68 -6.44
N LYS A 52 -10.08 -14.33 -6.64
CA LYS A 52 -8.99 -14.69 -5.75
C LYS A 52 -8.48 -13.47 -5.00
N TYR A 53 -8.06 -13.69 -3.76
CA TYR A 53 -7.35 -12.66 -3.00
C TYR A 53 -5.87 -12.75 -3.35
N ILE A 54 -5.35 -11.75 -4.05
CA ILE A 54 -4.00 -11.78 -4.64
C ILE A 54 -3.00 -10.83 -4.00
N GLY A 55 -3.44 -9.95 -3.12
CA GLY A 55 -2.55 -8.99 -2.48
C GLY A 55 -3.30 -7.97 -1.67
N ALA A 56 -2.63 -6.88 -1.37
CA ALA A 56 -3.21 -5.81 -0.56
C ALA A 56 -2.66 -4.45 -0.96
N ILE A 57 -3.43 -3.43 -0.67
CA ILE A 57 -3.02 -2.04 -0.76
C ILE A 57 -3.55 -1.28 0.45
N TRP A 58 -2.75 -0.39 1.00
CA TRP A 58 -3.19 0.43 2.13
C TRP A 58 -2.61 1.82 2.03
N LEU A 59 -3.34 2.73 2.64
CA LEU A 59 -2.92 4.11 2.81
C LEU A 59 -3.13 4.45 4.27
N GLU A 60 -2.09 4.97 4.93
CA GLU A 60 -2.16 5.30 6.35
C GLU A 60 -1.56 6.65 6.64
N LYS A 61 -2.09 7.32 7.64
CA LYS A 61 -1.54 8.57 8.12
C LYS A 61 -1.58 8.58 9.64
N ASN A 62 -0.43 8.78 10.27
CA ASN A 62 -0.36 9.01 11.70
C ASN A 62 -0.87 10.41 12.02
N ALA A 63 -1.48 10.56 13.20
CA ALA A 63 -2.13 11.82 13.57
C ALA A 63 -1.20 13.04 13.54
N ASN A 64 0.09 12.84 13.86
CA ASN A 64 1.05 13.93 13.97
C ASN A 64 1.94 14.11 12.72
N ASP A 65 1.76 13.29 11.71
CA ASP A 65 2.54 13.38 10.47
C ASP A 65 1.82 14.26 9.45
N ASP A 66 2.60 14.95 8.61
CA ASP A 66 2.06 15.78 7.53
C ASP A 66 2.02 15.04 6.19
N PHE A 67 2.18 13.71 6.22
CA PHE A 67 2.17 12.86 5.03
C PHE A 67 1.45 11.55 5.33
N ALA A 68 0.91 10.93 4.28
CA ALA A 68 0.39 9.58 4.33
C ALA A 68 1.45 8.61 3.81
N VAL A 69 1.31 7.32 4.14
CA VAL A 69 2.22 6.28 3.66
C VAL A 69 1.42 5.25 2.87
N LEU A 70 1.92 4.90 1.70
CA LEU A 70 1.31 3.90 0.82
C LEU A 70 2.08 2.59 0.91
N GLY A 71 1.35 1.48 1.03
CA GLY A 71 1.89 0.15 0.86
C GLY A 71 1.05 -0.62 -0.14
N VAL A 72 1.71 -1.38 -1.01
CA VAL A 72 1.03 -2.20 -2.00
C VAL A 72 1.89 -3.41 -2.34
N PHE A 73 1.25 -4.57 -2.46
CA PHE A 73 1.93 -5.75 -3.01
C PHE A 73 0.93 -6.67 -3.67
N ILE A 74 1.43 -7.39 -4.69
CA ILE A 74 0.69 -8.44 -5.36
C ILE A 74 1.46 -9.74 -5.14
N ALA A 75 0.88 -10.63 -4.34
CA ALA A 75 1.53 -11.86 -3.93
C ALA A 75 1.57 -12.90 -5.05
N ASP A 76 0.53 -12.95 -5.88
CA ASP A 76 0.42 -13.94 -6.94
C ASP A 76 1.15 -13.43 -8.19
N GLU A 77 2.23 -14.14 -8.57
CA GLU A 77 3.06 -13.77 -9.72
C GLU A 77 2.30 -13.73 -11.04
N LEU A 78 1.23 -14.52 -11.16
CA LEU A 78 0.40 -14.55 -12.37
C LEU A 78 -0.28 -13.22 -12.64
N TYR A 79 -0.46 -12.40 -11.60
CA TYR A 79 -1.13 -11.12 -11.71
C TYR A 79 -0.17 -9.92 -11.72
N ARG A 80 1.13 -10.18 -11.69
CA ARG A 80 2.16 -9.13 -11.80
C ARG A 80 2.35 -8.72 -13.26
N ASN A 81 2.83 -7.49 -13.48
CA ASN A 81 3.08 -6.92 -14.82
C ASN A 81 1.83 -6.83 -15.70
N LYS A 82 0.65 -6.73 -15.09
CA LYS A 82 -0.63 -6.60 -15.80
C LYS A 82 -1.32 -5.27 -15.54
N GLY A 83 -0.62 -4.32 -14.92
CA GLY A 83 -1.17 -3.00 -14.62
C GLY A 83 -2.07 -2.95 -13.38
N ILE A 84 -2.22 -4.05 -12.65
CA ILE A 84 -3.09 -4.08 -11.46
C ILE A 84 -2.53 -3.17 -10.37
N GLY A 85 -1.22 -3.22 -10.10
CA GLY A 85 -0.59 -2.36 -9.08
C GLY A 85 -0.82 -0.90 -9.39
N LYS A 86 -0.59 -0.48 -10.63
CA LYS A 86 -0.82 0.90 -11.06
C LYS A 86 -2.28 1.30 -10.87
N ALA A 87 -3.20 0.47 -11.32
CA ALA A 87 -4.63 0.76 -11.26
C ALA A 87 -5.14 0.84 -9.81
N THR A 88 -4.64 -0.02 -8.92
CA THR A 88 -5.03 0.02 -7.50
C THR A 88 -4.52 1.29 -6.82
N ILE A 89 -3.29 1.71 -7.13
CA ILE A 89 -2.73 2.95 -6.58
C ILE A 89 -3.55 4.16 -7.06
N GLU A 90 -3.85 4.23 -8.35
CA GLU A 90 -4.67 5.30 -8.89
C GLU A 90 -6.04 5.36 -8.22
N GLN A 91 -6.64 4.20 -8.00
CA GLN A 91 -7.95 4.13 -7.35
C GLN A 91 -7.92 4.61 -5.90
N ILE A 92 -6.96 4.15 -5.10
CA ILE A 92 -6.91 4.52 -3.69
C ILE A 92 -6.59 6.01 -3.51
N ILE A 93 -5.77 6.57 -4.40
CA ILE A 93 -5.51 8.02 -4.39
C ILE A 93 -6.80 8.77 -4.71
N LYS A 94 -7.53 8.33 -5.71
CA LYS A 94 -8.77 8.97 -6.12
C LYS A 94 -9.86 8.92 -5.05
N THR A 95 -9.99 7.78 -4.36
CA THR A 95 -11.11 7.56 -3.45
C THR A 95 -10.81 7.86 -1.99
N ASP A 96 -9.57 7.64 -1.54
CA ASP A 96 -9.24 7.63 -0.11
C ASP A 96 -8.31 8.76 0.32
N PHE A 97 -7.49 9.27 -0.58
CA PHE A 97 -6.48 10.27 -0.21
C PHE A 97 -7.10 11.56 0.36
N GLN A 98 -8.28 11.92 -0.10
CA GLN A 98 -9.00 13.10 0.39
C GLN A 98 -9.29 13.04 1.91
N TYR A 99 -9.36 11.84 2.47
CA TYR A 99 -9.65 11.65 3.90
C TYR A 99 -8.39 11.68 4.78
N MET A 100 -7.21 11.79 4.17
CA MET A 100 -5.95 11.77 4.89
C MET A 100 -5.50 13.14 5.41
N HIS A 101 -6.16 14.22 4.98
CA HIS A 101 -5.88 15.59 5.42
C HIS A 101 -4.41 16.00 5.20
N THR A 102 -3.86 15.58 4.08
CA THR A 102 -2.50 15.92 3.64
C THR A 102 -2.46 15.94 2.12
N ASN A 103 -1.44 16.60 1.56
CA ASN A 103 -1.21 16.61 0.12
C ASN A 103 -0.01 15.76 -0.29
N LYS A 104 0.53 14.96 0.63
CA LYS A 104 1.74 14.16 0.39
C LYS A 104 1.51 12.70 0.71
N ILE A 105 2.04 11.83 -0.17
CA ILE A 105 2.09 10.39 0.07
C ILE A 105 3.52 9.94 -0.11
N LEU A 106 4.05 9.21 0.88
CA LEU A 106 5.36 8.58 0.81
C LEU A 106 5.20 7.08 0.62
N LEU A 107 6.15 6.48 -0.07
CA LEU A 107 6.30 5.03 -0.11
C LEU A 107 7.78 4.69 -0.06
N ARG A 108 8.08 3.45 0.32
CA ARG A 108 9.45 2.95 0.41
C ARG A 108 9.57 1.70 -0.46
N VAL A 109 10.65 1.63 -1.22
CA VAL A 109 10.89 0.53 -2.14
C VAL A 109 12.38 0.23 -2.15
N ARG A 110 12.75 -1.05 -2.28
CA ARG A 110 14.16 -1.41 -2.43
C ARG A 110 14.69 -0.89 -3.76
N GLU A 111 15.92 -0.36 -3.74
CA GLU A 111 16.56 0.19 -4.94
C GLU A 111 16.62 -0.81 -6.09
N GLU A 112 16.82 -2.08 -5.78
CA GLU A 112 16.91 -3.15 -6.76
C GLU A 112 15.56 -3.53 -7.40
N ASN A 113 14.45 -3.09 -6.83
CA ASN A 113 13.12 -3.38 -7.35
C ASN A 113 12.73 -2.38 -8.44
N GLU A 114 13.42 -2.49 -9.58
CA GLU A 114 13.25 -1.55 -10.69
C GLU A 114 11.83 -1.54 -11.26
N ARG A 115 11.19 -2.70 -11.29
CA ARG A 115 9.81 -2.81 -11.78
C ARG A 115 8.85 -2.00 -10.94
N ALA A 116 8.94 -2.11 -9.61
CA ALA A 116 8.10 -1.34 -8.71
C ALA A 116 8.36 0.15 -8.84
N ILE A 117 9.62 0.54 -8.92
CA ILE A 117 10.01 1.96 -9.10
C ILE A 117 9.39 2.52 -10.37
N ARG A 118 9.45 1.78 -11.49
CA ARG A 118 8.82 2.21 -12.74
C ARG A 118 7.31 2.37 -12.59
N CYS A 119 6.67 1.42 -11.89
CA CYS A 119 5.24 1.51 -11.61
C CYS A 119 4.91 2.79 -10.83
N TYR A 120 5.65 3.07 -9.77
CA TYR A 120 5.40 4.23 -8.94
C TYR A 120 5.63 5.54 -9.69
N LYS A 121 6.68 5.59 -10.53
CA LYS A 121 6.91 6.76 -11.40
C LYS A 121 5.75 6.99 -12.36
N SER A 122 5.14 5.92 -12.86
CA SER A 122 4.03 6.03 -13.80
C SER A 122 2.76 6.61 -13.17
N VAL A 123 2.68 6.63 -11.85
CA VAL A 123 1.57 7.25 -11.10
C VAL A 123 2.05 8.50 -10.34
N ASP A 124 3.08 9.16 -10.89
CA ASP A 124 3.57 10.48 -10.46
C ASP A 124 4.30 10.52 -9.12
N PHE A 125 4.77 9.38 -8.64
CA PHE A 125 5.74 9.38 -7.53
C PHE A 125 7.12 9.74 -8.05
N LYS A 126 7.87 10.50 -7.27
CA LYS A 126 9.23 10.92 -7.57
C LYS A 126 10.17 10.46 -6.47
N LYS A 127 11.43 10.19 -6.83
CA LYS A 127 12.45 9.86 -5.82
C LYS A 127 12.65 11.08 -4.92
N ASN A 128 12.61 10.84 -3.60
CA ASN A 128 12.80 11.87 -2.59
C ASN A 128 14.14 11.72 -1.87
N ARG A 129 14.45 10.53 -1.39
CA ARG A 129 15.72 10.25 -0.74
C ARG A 129 16.05 8.76 -0.82
N LYS A 130 17.32 8.43 -0.57
CA LYS A 130 17.82 7.07 -0.49
C LYS A 130 18.55 6.88 0.83
N TYR A 131 18.36 5.74 1.46
CA TYR A 131 19.06 5.39 2.69
C TYR A 131 19.29 3.89 2.77
N ARG A 132 20.24 3.50 3.62
CA ARG A 132 20.57 2.10 3.81
C ARG A 132 19.77 1.52 4.98
N LYS A 133 19.22 0.33 4.78
CA LYS A 133 18.50 -0.42 5.82
C LYS A 133 19.03 -1.84 5.81
N GLY A 134 19.82 -2.21 6.83
CA GLY A 134 20.47 -3.52 6.85
C GLY A 134 21.38 -3.71 5.64
N ASN A 135 21.13 -4.74 4.85
CA ASN A 135 21.97 -5.12 3.71
C ASN A 135 21.49 -4.54 2.37
N PHE A 136 20.49 -3.68 2.36
CA PHE A 136 19.94 -3.15 1.12
C PHE A 136 19.69 -1.65 1.20
N ASN A 137 19.61 -1.02 0.04
CA ASN A 137 19.25 0.39 -0.08
C ASN A 137 17.75 0.53 -0.29
N VAL A 138 17.17 1.55 0.36
CA VAL A 138 15.76 1.89 0.25
C VAL A 138 15.64 3.23 -0.46
N ILE A 139 14.77 3.30 -1.44
CA ILE A 139 14.37 4.56 -2.08
C ILE A 139 13.03 4.97 -1.46
N GLU A 140 12.99 6.18 -0.94
CA GLU A 140 11.75 6.80 -0.52
C GLU A 140 11.24 7.63 -1.69
N MET A 141 10.00 7.40 -2.09
CA MET A 141 9.35 8.14 -3.17
C MET A 141 8.21 8.96 -2.62
N ILE A 142 7.91 10.08 -3.27
CA ILE A 142 6.88 11.02 -2.83
C ILE A 142 5.92 11.36 -3.97
N TYR A 143 4.65 11.42 -3.64
CA TYR A 143 3.59 11.96 -4.47
C TYR A 143 3.06 13.22 -3.80
N GLU A 144 2.94 14.30 -4.55
CA GLU A 144 2.39 15.55 -4.06
C GLU A 144 1.19 15.96 -4.93
N ALA A 145 0.07 16.14 -4.27
CA ALA A 145 -1.14 16.59 -4.95
C ALA A 145 -1.13 18.08 -5.21
#